data_da8c16c7829ef3a1c211f69ec593e7d1
#
_entry.id   da8c16c7829ef3a1c211f69ec593e7d1
#
_cell.length_a   1.000
_cell.length_b   1.000
_cell.length_c   1.000
_cell.angle_alpha   90.00
_cell.angle_beta   90.00
_cell.angle_gamma   90.00
#
_symmetry.space_group_name_H-M   'P 1'
#
loop_
_entity.id
_entity.type
_entity.pdbx_description
1 polymer ?
#
loop_
_entity_poly.entity_id
_entity_poly.type
_entity_poly.pdbx_seq_one_letter_code
_entity_poly.pdbx_strand_id
1 'polypeptide(L)'
;MAHRIVLGGEYDLSREEEVSSLFESLSTDAAVVVDMSAVTYVDSTFLRALANLHYRFKGSPVTLMGANERIRRILHIVRFDQLFRLA
;
A
#
# COMPACT_ATOMS: atom_id res chain seq x y z
N MET A 1 8.70 11.56 11.92
CA MET A 1 7.45 10.97 12.40
C MET A 1 6.77 10.21 11.25
N ALA A 2 6.30 9.01 11.49
CA ALA A 2 5.67 8.20 10.43
C ALA A 2 4.16 8.50 10.35
N HIS A 3 3.64 8.58 9.13
CA HIS A 3 2.20 8.63 8.90
C HIS A 3 1.68 7.19 8.89
N ARG A 4 0.54 6.99 9.51
CA ARG A 4 -0.13 5.69 9.51
C ARG A 4 -1.47 5.79 8.81
N ILE A 5 -1.67 4.94 7.81
CA ILE A 5 -2.92 4.85 7.08
C ILE A 5 -3.53 3.49 7.36
N VAL A 6 -4.83 3.46 7.69
CA VAL A 6 -5.53 2.20 7.90
C VAL A 6 -6.48 1.98 6.73
N LEU A 7 -6.26 0.85 6.04
CA LEU A 7 -7.12 0.46 4.92
C LEU A 7 -7.99 -0.72 5.35
N GLY A 8 -9.12 -0.90 4.69
CA GLY A 8 -10.00 -2.01 5.02
C GLY A 8 -10.95 -2.36 3.89
N GLY A 9 -11.38 -3.63 3.87
CA GLY A 9 -12.32 -4.12 2.89
C GLY A 9 -11.67 -4.55 1.59
N GLU A 10 -12.43 -4.48 0.53
CA GLU A 10 -11.99 -4.94 -0.79
C GLU A 10 -11.54 -3.74 -1.63
N TYR A 11 -10.36 -3.84 -2.21
CA TYR A 11 -9.82 -2.79 -3.08
C TYR A 11 -9.82 -3.28 -4.52
N ASP A 12 -10.87 -2.94 -5.23
CA ASP A 12 -11.03 -3.20 -6.65
C ASP A 12 -11.14 -1.88 -7.41
N LEU A 13 -11.47 -1.96 -8.69
CA LEU A 13 -11.57 -0.79 -9.55
C LEU A 13 -12.52 0.27 -9.00
N SER A 14 -13.59 -0.15 -8.29
CA SER A 14 -14.57 0.80 -7.77
C SER A 14 -14.01 1.73 -6.69
N ARG A 15 -12.87 1.39 -6.10
CA ARG A 15 -12.23 2.20 -5.07
C ARG A 15 -10.92 2.83 -5.54
N GLU A 16 -10.68 2.83 -6.85
CA GLU A 16 -9.43 3.35 -7.39
C GLU A 16 -9.21 4.83 -7.05
N GLU A 17 -10.21 5.66 -7.26
CA GLU A 17 -10.08 7.08 -6.96
C GLU A 17 -9.88 7.33 -5.48
N GLU A 18 -10.58 6.59 -4.66
CA GLU A 18 -10.48 6.72 -3.21
C GLU A 18 -9.05 6.47 -2.74
N VAL A 19 -8.47 5.35 -3.15
CA VAL A 19 -7.14 4.97 -2.67
C VAL A 19 -6.06 5.84 -3.31
N SER A 20 -6.21 6.19 -4.57
CA SER A 20 -5.25 7.06 -5.26
C SER A 20 -5.22 8.45 -4.62
N SER A 21 -6.39 9.01 -4.34
CA SER A 21 -6.47 10.33 -3.69
C SER A 21 -5.87 10.29 -2.29
N LEU A 22 -6.12 9.21 -1.54
CA LEU A 22 -5.55 9.05 -0.21
C LEU A 22 -4.02 9.02 -0.28
N PHE A 23 -3.46 8.23 -1.18
CA PHE A 23 -2.01 8.12 -1.29
C PHE A 23 -1.38 9.42 -1.79
N GLU A 24 -2.04 10.12 -2.72
CA GLU A 24 -1.53 11.38 -3.25
C GLU A 24 -1.59 12.51 -2.22
N SER A 25 -2.44 12.40 -1.21
CA SER A 25 -2.55 13.42 -0.17
C SER A 25 -1.42 13.36 0.86
N LEU A 26 -0.62 12.30 0.84
CA LEU A 26 0.42 12.11 1.84
C LEU A 26 1.65 12.96 1.54
N SER A 27 2.20 13.55 2.58
CA SER A 27 3.47 14.27 2.49
C SER A 27 4.61 13.28 2.30
N THR A 28 5.54 13.58 1.39
CA THR A 28 6.65 12.70 1.09
C THR A 28 7.87 12.92 1.99
N ASP A 29 7.76 13.81 2.96
CA ASP A 29 8.88 14.13 3.85
C ASP A 29 8.90 13.27 5.13
N ALA A 30 8.01 12.28 5.23
CA ALA A 30 7.95 11.39 6.38
C ALA A 30 7.71 9.96 5.93
N ALA A 31 8.13 9.00 6.75
CA ALA A 31 7.87 7.58 6.48
C ALA A 31 6.37 7.30 6.58
N VAL A 32 5.91 6.28 5.84
CA VAL A 32 4.50 5.90 5.81
C VAL A 32 4.35 4.44 6.19
N VAL A 33 3.37 4.16 7.04
CA VAL A 33 2.95 2.80 7.37
C VAL A 33 1.53 2.61 6.85
N VAL A 34 1.34 1.64 5.99
CA VAL A 34 0.03 1.28 5.47
C VAL A 34 -0.43 0.02 6.21
N ASP A 35 -1.44 0.18 7.06
CA ASP A 35 -1.99 -0.94 7.83
C ASP A 35 -3.05 -1.63 6.99
N MET A 36 -2.76 -2.85 6.57
CA MET A 36 -3.61 -3.67 5.71
C MET A 36 -4.31 -4.80 6.46
N SER A 37 -4.32 -4.75 7.79
CA SER A 37 -4.85 -5.86 8.58
C SER A 37 -6.34 -6.10 8.36
N ALA A 38 -7.08 -5.09 7.94
CA ALA A 38 -8.51 -5.23 7.64
C ALA A 38 -8.81 -5.34 6.14
N VAL A 39 -7.78 -5.42 5.31
CA VAL A 39 -7.96 -5.56 3.85
C VAL A 39 -8.20 -7.03 3.54
N THR A 40 -9.27 -7.31 2.79
CA THR A 40 -9.69 -8.68 2.48
C THR A 40 -9.44 -9.06 1.03
N TYR A 41 -9.29 -8.09 0.13
CA TYR A 41 -9.12 -8.35 -1.30
C TYR A 41 -8.39 -7.20 -1.95
N VAL A 42 -7.48 -7.50 -2.86
CA VAL A 42 -6.82 -6.52 -3.71
C VAL A 42 -6.77 -7.03 -5.14
N ASP A 43 -6.79 -6.10 -6.10
CA ASP A 43 -6.60 -6.45 -7.51
C ASP A 43 -5.44 -5.64 -8.09
N SER A 44 -5.24 -5.75 -9.41
CA SER A 44 -4.14 -5.07 -10.08
C SER A 44 -4.25 -3.55 -10.00
N THR A 45 -5.46 -3.00 -9.88
CA THR A 45 -5.67 -1.56 -9.72
C THR A 45 -5.05 -1.07 -8.43
N PHE A 46 -5.27 -1.81 -7.34
CA PHE A 46 -4.69 -1.48 -6.05
C PHE A 46 -3.16 -1.63 -6.07
N LEU A 47 -2.66 -2.67 -6.71
CA LEU A 47 -1.21 -2.88 -6.82
C LEU A 47 -0.56 -1.74 -7.59
N ARG A 48 -1.23 -1.21 -8.63
CA ARG A 48 -0.73 -0.04 -9.35
C ARG A 48 -0.67 1.18 -8.45
N ALA A 49 -1.70 1.38 -7.61
CA ALA A 49 -1.71 2.50 -6.67
C ALA A 49 -0.55 2.40 -5.69
N LEU A 50 -0.24 1.19 -5.21
CA LEU A 50 0.92 0.97 -4.35
C LEU A 50 2.23 1.29 -5.08
N ALA A 51 2.36 0.88 -6.34
CA ALA A 51 3.55 1.17 -7.11
C ALA A 51 3.74 2.68 -7.26
N ASN A 52 2.67 3.41 -7.53
CA ASN A 52 2.73 4.87 -7.62
C ASN A 52 3.14 5.49 -6.29
N LEU A 53 2.64 4.95 -5.18
CA LEU A 53 3.04 5.39 -3.86
C LEU A 53 4.54 5.20 -3.64
N HIS A 54 5.06 4.04 -4.04
CA HIS A 54 6.49 3.77 -3.93
C HIS A 54 7.32 4.81 -4.68
N TYR A 55 6.92 5.14 -5.92
CA TYR A 55 7.67 6.12 -6.72
C TYR A 55 7.65 7.51 -6.10
N ARG A 56 6.57 7.90 -5.46
CA ARG A 56 6.50 9.19 -4.79
C ARG A 56 7.39 9.26 -3.56
N PHE A 57 7.61 8.12 -2.91
CA PHE A 57 8.35 8.07 -1.63
C PHE A 57 9.77 7.55 -1.81
N LYS A 58 10.40 7.79 -2.94
CA LYS A 58 11.81 7.44 -3.13
C LYS A 58 12.66 8.11 -2.05
N GLY A 59 13.42 7.29 -1.33
CA GLY A 59 14.26 7.79 -0.26
C GLY A 59 13.59 7.83 1.11
N SER A 60 12.28 7.63 1.17
CA SER A 60 11.55 7.51 2.43
C SER A 60 10.91 6.13 2.49
N PRO A 61 11.01 5.43 3.63
CA PRO A 61 10.49 4.07 3.70
C PRO A 61 8.96 4.04 3.71
N VAL A 62 8.41 3.08 2.97
CA VAL A 62 6.98 2.75 3.04
C VAL A 62 6.88 1.32 3.53
N THR A 63 6.13 1.12 4.61
CA THR A 63 5.90 -0.18 5.21
C THR A 63 4.46 -0.60 4.97
N LEU A 64 4.27 -1.84 4.51
CA LEU A 64 2.96 -2.45 4.41
C LEU A 64 2.86 -3.46 5.55
N MET A 65 1.91 -3.27 6.47
CA MET A 65 1.83 -4.13 7.63
C MET A 65 0.48 -4.83 7.72
N GLY A 66 0.48 -6.01 8.30
CA GLY A 66 -0.75 -6.72 8.63
C GLY A 66 -1.46 -7.39 7.47
N ALA A 67 -0.87 -7.43 6.28
CA ALA A 67 -1.50 -8.09 5.14
C ALA A 67 -1.73 -9.57 5.45
N ASN A 68 -2.91 -10.10 5.09
CA ASN A 68 -3.19 -11.51 5.29
C ASN A 68 -2.30 -12.37 4.38
N GLU A 69 -2.30 -13.67 4.62
CA GLU A 69 -1.40 -14.59 3.91
C GLU A 69 -1.60 -14.56 2.40
N ARG A 70 -2.85 -14.49 1.94
CA ARG A 70 -3.13 -14.43 0.50
C ARG A 70 -2.56 -13.18 -0.12
N ILE A 71 -2.76 -12.03 0.50
CA ILE A 71 -2.27 -10.75 0.00
C ILE A 71 -0.75 -10.72 0.06
N ARG A 72 -0.15 -11.23 1.14
CA ARG A 72 1.30 -11.30 1.23
C ARG A 72 1.89 -12.11 0.09
N ARG A 73 1.23 -13.22 -0.27
CA ARG A 73 1.68 -14.04 -1.40
C ARG A 73 1.64 -13.27 -2.71
N ILE A 74 0.58 -12.50 -2.93
CA ILE A 74 0.48 -11.65 -4.11
C ILE A 74 1.61 -10.63 -4.15
N LEU A 75 1.88 -9.99 -3.02
CA LEU A 75 2.96 -9.00 -2.92
C LEU A 75 4.31 -9.62 -3.25
N HIS A 76 4.57 -10.85 -2.81
CA HIS A 76 5.80 -11.55 -3.14
C HIS A 76 5.87 -11.92 -4.62
N ILE A 77 4.75 -12.37 -5.21
CA ILE A 77 4.71 -12.76 -6.61
C ILE A 77 5.04 -11.57 -7.51
N VAL A 78 4.52 -10.40 -7.20
CA VAL A 78 4.80 -9.18 -7.97
C VAL A 78 6.08 -8.48 -7.53
N ARG A 79 6.81 -9.06 -6.59
CA ARG A 79 8.10 -8.56 -6.08
C ARG A 79 8.00 -7.23 -5.35
N PHE A 80 6.86 -6.96 -4.75
CA PHE A 80 6.68 -5.75 -3.94
C PHE A 80 7.39 -5.85 -2.59
N ASP A 81 7.80 -7.07 -2.19
CA ASP A 81 8.65 -7.25 -1.03
C ASP A 81 10.03 -6.62 -1.21
N GLN A 82 10.41 -6.29 -2.46
CA GLN A 82 11.65 -5.58 -2.76
C GLN A 82 11.46 -4.07 -2.81
N LEU A 83 10.22 -3.60 -2.95
CA LEU A 83 9.89 -2.17 -3.01
C LEU A 83 9.46 -1.63 -1.66
N PHE A 84 8.79 -2.44 -0.87
CA PHE A 84 8.22 -2.04 0.42
C PHE A 84 8.78 -2.91 1.53
N ARG A 85 8.78 -2.36 2.74
CA ARG A 85 9.02 -3.18 3.91
C ARG A 85 7.69 -3.88 4.24
N LEU A 86 7.72 -5.20 4.34
CA LEU A 86 6.54 -5.99 4.74
C LEU A 86 6.67 -6.35 6.21
N ALA A 87 5.67 -5.98 6.99
CA ALA A 87 5.70 -6.24 8.43
C ALA A 87 4.42 -6.94 8.91
#